data_122d3070915e307ba339f13ea31b76d4
#
_entry.id   122d3070915e307ba339f13ea31b76d4
#
_cell.length_a   1.000
_cell.length_b   1.000
_cell.length_c   1.000
_cell.angle_alpha   90.00
_cell.angle_beta   90.00
_cell.angle_gamma   90.00
#
_symmetry.space_group_name_H-M   'P 1'
#
loop_
_entity.id
_entity.type
_entity.pdbx_description
1 polymer ?
#
loop_
_entity_poly.entity_id
_entity_poly.type
_entity_poly.pdbx_seq_one_letter_code
_entity_poly.pdbx_strand_id
1 'polypeptide(L)'
;MKNLKKIFGLMAVLAISVLANSVFTSCGSDDDDDKRVEIQYKRDLTTSGSVIGDEISKIENQFNREGIKESWSEKKELTDVQSNINYWKIHADAANAELLQQNWKGTYKVTVTATYSGSTRTVATYNYVPLGDDESEKVTIKYKLASTTTSGTTSELNSIINIFKNKGIKEEFEESYPRNRVINRIEYWKAKAALADYDAQQKTWKATYTITFTAEYNNNTTTIGTYTYKAK
;
A
#
# COMPACT_ATOMS: atom_id res chain seq x y z
N MET A 1 25.97 16.98 -7.03
CA MET A 1 24.70 17.69 -6.71
C MET A 1 23.67 17.75 -7.86
N LYS A 2 24.03 17.58 -9.14
CA LYS A 2 23.06 17.62 -10.28
C LYS A 2 22.13 16.41 -10.39
N ASN A 3 22.46 15.27 -9.81
CA ASN A 3 21.66 14.02 -9.94
C ASN A 3 20.57 13.86 -8.86
N LEU A 4 20.66 14.62 -7.75
CA LEU A 4 19.68 14.52 -6.67
C LEU A 4 18.31 15.08 -7.07
N LYS A 5 18.29 16.16 -7.90
CA LYS A 5 17.03 16.76 -8.40
C LYS A 5 16.26 15.86 -9.34
N LYS A 6 16.93 14.91 -10.04
CA LYS A 6 16.27 13.94 -10.92
C LYS A 6 15.58 12.81 -10.15
N ILE A 7 16.08 12.48 -8.95
CA ILE A 7 15.49 11.42 -8.12
C ILE A 7 14.18 11.90 -7.49
N PHE A 8 14.09 13.17 -7.06
CA PHE A 8 12.86 13.74 -6.54
C PHE A 8 11.78 14.01 -7.62
N GLY A 9 12.18 14.21 -8.88
CA GLY A 9 11.26 14.39 -10.01
C GLY A 9 10.50 13.13 -10.41
N LEU A 10 10.98 11.93 -10.04
CA LEU A 10 10.34 10.65 -10.38
C LEU A 10 9.26 10.23 -9.37
N MET A 11 9.23 10.86 -8.17
CA MET A 11 8.20 10.60 -7.16
C MET A 11 6.81 11.17 -7.50
N ALA A 12 6.71 12.08 -8.47
CA ALA A 12 5.46 12.81 -8.75
C ALA A 12 4.50 12.10 -9.73
N VAL A 13 4.84 10.93 -10.27
CA VAL A 13 4.06 10.32 -11.37
C VAL A 13 3.23 9.10 -10.94
N LEU A 14 3.28 8.65 -9.71
CA LEU A 14 2.65 7.37 -9.30
C LEU A 14 1.41 7.48 -8.40
N ALA A 15 0.77 8.64 -8.26
CA ALA A 15 -0.37 8.74 -7.36
C ALA A 15 -1.48 9.71 -7.80
N ILE A 16 -1.89 9.71 -9.07
CA ILE A 16 -3.17 10.33 -9.43
C ILE A 16 -3.87 9.44 -10.47
N SER A 17 -4.48 8.35 -10.04
CA SER A 17 -5.66 7.84 -10.71
C SER A 17 -6.85 8.64 -10.17
N VAL A 18 -7.18 9.73 -10.86
CA VAL A 18 -8.40 10.49 -10.62
C VAL A 18 -9.58 9.54 -10.74
N LEU A 19 -10.25 9.28 -9.63
CA LEU A 19 -11.53 8.59 -9.60
C LEU A 19 -12.57 9.53 -10.23
N ALA A 20 -12.85 9.34 -11.52
CA ALA A 20 -14.05 9.89 -12.12
C ALA A 20 -15.26 9.21 -11.46
N ASN A 21 -15.98 9.94 -10.60
CA ASN A 21 -17.28 9.55 -10.10
C ASN A 21 -18.26 9.55 -11.27
N SER A 22 -18.44 8.41 -11.93
CA SER A 22 -19.59 8.18 -12.77
C SER A 22 -20.71 7.65 -11.89
N VAL A 23 -21.66 8.51 -11.59
CA VAL A 23 -22.95 8.14 -10.99
C VAL A 23 -23.71 7.32 -12.03
N PHE A 24 -23.89 6.02 -11.78
CA PHE A 24 -24.79 5.20 -12.57
C PHE A 24 -26.15 5.18 -11.89
N THR A 25 -27.11 5.85 -12.50
CA THR A 25 -28.56 5.64 -12.24
C THR A 25 -28.97 4.37 -12.94
N SER A 26 -29.24 3.31 -12.20
CA SER A 26 -29.96 2.13 -12.68
C SER A 26 -31.40 2.28 -12.22
N CYS A 27 -32.33 2.40 -13.17
CA CYS A 27 -33.75 2.25 -12.93
C CYS A 27 -34.13 0.75 -12.96
N GLY A 28 -34.93 0.32 -11.98
CA GLY A 28 -35.88 -0.75 -12.24
C GLY A 28 -35.90 -1.93 -11.28
N SER A 29 -37.04 -2.01 -10.63
CA SER A 29 -37.78 -3.12 -10.01
C SER A 29 -37.51 -3.42 -8.54
N ASP A 30 -38.62 -3.26 -7.80
CA ASP A 30 -38.82 -3.68 -6.42
C ASP A 30 -38.72 -5.20 -6.28
N ASP A 31 -37.60 -5.66 -5.78
CA ASP A 31 -37.45 -6.88 -5.01
C ASP A 31 -36.27 -6.64 -4.05
N ASP A 32 -36.55 -6.71 -2.75
CA ASP A 32 -35.61 -6.39 -1.65
C ASP A 32 -34.48 -7.45 -1.48
N ASP A 33 -34.31 -8.34 -2.42
CA ASP A 33 -33.28 -9.35 -2.45
C ASP A 33 -32.21 -9.06 -3.51
N ASP A 34 -31.11 -8.53 -3.05
CA ASP A 34 -29.78 -8.52 -3.67
C ASP A 34 -29.27 -7.21 -4.27
N LYS A 35 -29.13 -6.18 -3.42
CA LYS A 35 -28.29 -4.99 -3.72
C LYS A 35 -26.79 -5.34 -3.78
N ARG A 36 -26.42 -6.63 -3.71
CA ARG A 36 -25.04 -7.11 -3.75
C ARG A 36 -24.57 -7.32 -5.18
N VAL A 37 -23.39 -6.82 -5.47
CA VAL A 37 -22.69 -7.06 -6.72
C VAL A 37 -21.53 -8.03 -6.49
N GLU A 38 -21.30 -8.91 -7.46
CA GLU A 38 -20.11 -9.73 -7.49
C GLU A 38 -18.96 -8.91 -8.08
N ILE A 39 -17.85 -8.83 -7.33
CA ILE A 39 -16.61 -8.24 -7.79
C ILE A 39 -15.66 -9.38 -8.10
N GLN A 40 -15.24 -9.48 -9.35
CA GLN A 40 -14.25 -10.45 -9.79
C GLN A 40 -12.89 -9.77 -9.83
N TYR A 41 -11.91 -10.35 -9.14
CA TYR A 41 -10.54 -9.89 -9.11
C TYR A 41 -9.65 -10.82 -9.92
N LYS A 42 -8.63 -10.24 -10.56
CA LYS A 42 -7.62 -10.99 -11.30
C LYS A 42 -6.25 -10.37 -11.09
N ARG A 43 -5.24 -11.21 -10.87
CA ARG A 43 -3.84 -10.86 -10.88
C ARG A 43 -3.19 -11.45 -12.12
N ASP A 44 -2.64 -10.60 -12.98
CA ASP A 44 -1.86 -10.99 -14.14
C ASP A 44 -0.37 -10.71 -13.87
N LEU A 45 0.48 -11.70 -14.12
CA LEU A 45 1.93 -11.59 -14.08
C LEU A 45 2.48 -11.73 -15.51
N THR A 46 3.15 -10.69 -15.99
CA THR A 46 3.85 -10.70 -17.27
C THR A 46 5.34 -10.53 -17.08
N THR A 47 6.14 -11.11 -17.95
CA THR A 47 7.59 -11.09 -17.89
C THR A 47 8.16 -10.56 -19.18
N SER A 48 9.33 -9.91 -19.10
CA SER A 48 10.12 -9.50 -20.27
C SER A 48 11.60 -9.83 -20.05
N GLY A 49 12.28 -10.33 -21.09
CA GLY A 49 13.67 -10.79 -20.98
C GLY A 49 13.82 -12.20 -20.44
N SER A 50 14.95 -12.49 -19.81
CA SER A 50 15.23 -13.80 -19.22
C SER A 50 14.32 -14.05 -18.02
N VAL A 51 13.56 -15.13 -18.08
CA VAL A 51 12.63 -15.55 -17.01
C VAL A 51 13.31 -16.53 -16.08
N ILE A 52 13.24 -16.28 -14.79
CA ILE A 52 13.75 -17.18 -13.76
C ILE A 52 12.55 -17.72 -12.98
N GLY A 53 12.30 -19.02 -13.08
CA GLY A 53 11.13 -19.68 -12.49
C GLY A 53 11.00 -19.45 -10.99
N ASP A 54 12.13 -19.44 -10.26
CA ASP A 54 12.14 -19.17 -8.81
C ASP A 54 11.68 -17.74 -8.47
N GLU A 55 11.96 -16.76 -9.34
CA GLU A 55 11.53 -15.38 -9.14
C GLU A 55 10.01 -15.23 -9.36
N ILE A 56 9.46 -15.90 -10.37
CA ILE A 56 8.02 -15.97 -10.60
C ILE A 56 7.33 -16.55 -9.36
N SER A 57 7.81 -17.69 -8.88
CA SER A 57 7.24 -18.33 -7.68
C SER A 57 7.32 -17.43 -6.44
N LYS A 58 8.39 -16.65 -6.27
CA LYS A 58 8.50 -15.67 -5.18
C LYS A 58 7.43 -14.57 -5.28
N ILE A 59 7.21 -14.03 -6.49
CA ILE A 59 6.18 -13.02 -6.73
C ILE A 59 4.81 -13.60 -6.40
N GLU A 60 4.46 -14.74 -6.99
CA GLU A 60 3.16 -15.39 -6.78
C GLU A 60 2.90 -15.72 -5.32
N ASN A 61 3.88 -16.32 -4.63
CA ASN A 61 3.77 -16.67 -3.22
C ASN A 61 3.58 -15.44 -2.32
N GLN A 62 4.27 -14.33 -2.62
CA GLN A 62 4.13 -13.11 -1.81
C GLN A 62 2.73 -12.50 -1.96
N PHE A 63 2.20 -12.40 -3.18
CA PHE A 63 0.83 -11.96 -3.39
C PHE A 63 -0.19 -12.91 -2.76
N ASN A 64 0.01 -14.21 -2.86
CA ASN A 64 -0.86 -15.21 -2.23
C ASN A 64 -0.87 -15.10 -0.69
N ARG A 65 0.26 -14.76 -0.05
CA ARG A 65 0.33 -14.50 1.41
C ARG A 65 -0.54 -13.34 1.84
N GLU A 66 -0.67 -12.33 1.01
CA GLU A 66 -1.56 -11.18 1.24
C GLU A 66 -3.01 -11.45 0.76
N GLY A 67 -3.33 -12.67 0.37
CA GLY A 67 -4.67 -13.06 -0.10
C GLY A 67 -4.96 -12.74 -1.56
N ILE A 68 -4.01 -12.14 -2.28
CA ILE A 68 -4.14 -11.78 -3.71
C ILE A 68 -3.86 -13.01 -4.56
N LYS A 69 -4.87 -13.77 -4.87
CA LYS A 69 -4.80 -14.98 -5.70
C LYS A 69 -4.69 -14.61 -7.19
N GLU A 70 -4.48 -15.60 -8.06
CA GLU A 70 -4.55 -15.41 -9.51
C GLU A 70 -5.93 -14.92 -9.94
N SER A 71 -6.98 -15.51 -9.36
CA SER A 71 -8.37 -15.05 -9.51
C SER A 71 -9.17 -15.35 -8.25
N TRP A 72 -10.09 -14.44 -7.89
CA TRP A 72 -11.05 -14.62 -6.79
C TRP A 72 -12.24 -13.70 -6.99
N SER A 73 -13.33 -13.97 -6.27
CA SER A 73 -14.49 -13.08 -6.28
C SER A 73 -15.06 -12.86 -4.88
N GLU A 74 -15.76 -11.75 -4.72
CA GLU A 74 -16.49 -11.40 -3.50
C GLU A 74 -17.83 -10.76 -3.84
N LYS A 75 -18.85 -11.02 -3.03
CA LYS A 75 -20.13 -10.31 -3.09
C LYS A 75 -20.17 -9.20 -2.05
N LYS A 76 -20.44 -7.98 -2.47
CA LYS A 76 -20.50 -6.77 -1.62
C LYS A 76 -21.71 -5.93 -1.96
N GLU A 77 -22.22 -5.18 -0.98
CA GLU A 77 -23.15 -4.09 -1.25
C GLU A 77 -22.54 -3.10 -2.24
N LEU A 78 -23.34 -2.53 -3.13
CA LEU A 78 -22.81 -1.59 -4.13
C LEU A 78 -22.08 -0.42 -3.50
N THR A 79 -22.55 0.05 -2.34
CA THR A 79 -21.92 1.12 -1.53
C THR A 79 -20.53 0.73 -1.00
N ASP A 80 -20.25 -0.55 -0.83
CA ASP A 80 -19.02 -1.06 -0.24
C ASP A 80 -17.97 -1.46 -1.28
N VAL A 81 -18.34 -1.48 -2.57
CA VAL A 81 -17.44 -1.88 -3.66
C VAL A 81 -16.13 -1.10 -3.62
N GLN A 82 -16.19 0.23 -3.49
CA GLN A 82 -14.98 1.05 -3.51
C GLN A 82 -14.09 0.81 -2.28
N SER A 83 -14.67 0.64 -1.10
CA SER A 83 -13.90 0.34 0.11
C SER A 83 -13.28 -1.06 0.04
N ASN A 84 -13.97 -2.03 -0.59
CA ASN A 84 -13.43 -3.36 -0.82
C ASN A 84 -12.27 -3.35 -1.85
N ILE A 85 -12.38 -2.58 -2.94
CA ILE A 85 -11.28 -2.38 -3.89
C ILE A 85 -10.06 -1.74 -3.20
N ASN A 86 -10.28 -0.74 -2.34
CA ASN A 86 -9.22 -0.11 -1.56
C ASN A 86 -8.56 -1.08 -0.58
N TYR A 87 -9.34 -1.95 0.06
CA TYR A 87 -8.82 -3.02 0.90
C TYR A 87 -7.82 -3.90 0.13
N TRP A 88 -8.21 -4.41 -1.04
CA TRP A 88 -7.36 -5.25 -1.86
C TRP A 88 -6.15 -4.50 -2.43
N LYS A 89 -6.30 -3.20 -2.71
CA LYS A 89 -5.16 -2.36 -3.08
C LYS A 89 -4.11 -2.28 -1.96
N ILE A 90 -4.53 -2.07 -0.71
CA ILE A 90 -3.62 -2.00 0.44
C ILE A 90 -2.86 -3.32 0.61
N HIS A 91 -3.52 -4.48 0.46
CA HIS A 91 -2.88 -5.79 0.50
C HIS A 91 -1.93 -6.01 -0.68
N ALA A 92 -2.30 -5.58 -1.88
CA ALA A 92 -1.41 -5.63 -3.03
C ALA A 92 -0.18 -4.72 -2.86
N ASP A 93 -0.35 -3.51 -2.31
CA ASP A 93 0.76 -2.61 -1.97
C ASP A 93 1.69 -3.24 -0.92
N ALA A 94 1.15 -3.98 0.06
CA ALA A 94 1.95 -4.70 1.06
C ALA A 94 2.78 -5.84 0.44
N ALA A 95 2.18 -6.64 -0.45
CA ALA A 95 2.91 -7.66 -1.21
C ALA A 95 4.03 -7.03 -2.04
N ASN A 96 3.72 -5.96 -2.77
CA ASN A 96 4.69 -5.21 -3.57
C ASN A 96 5.85 -4.70 -2.71
N ALA A 97 5.57 -4.13 -1.55
CA ALA A 97 6.59 -3.56 -0.67
C ALA A 97 7.65 -4.59 -0.24
N GLU A 98 7.24 -5.82 0.07
CA GLU A 98 8.15 -6.93 0.37
C GLU A 98 8.98 -7.33 -0.86
N LEU A 99 8.37 -7.36 -2.04
CA LEU A 99 9.04 -7.72 -3.29
C LEU A 99 10.05 -6.65 -3.75
N LEU A 100 9.80 -5.37 -3.48
CA LEU A 100 10.75 -4.29 -3.75
C LEU A 100 12.05 -4.39 -2.92
N GLN A 101 12.07 -5.21 -1.86
CA GLN A 101 13.29 -5.48 -1.08
C GLN A 101 14.19 -6.54 -1.74
N GLN A 102 13.73 -7.23 -2.77
CA GLN A 102 14.46 -8.29 -3.45
C GLN A 102 15.38 -7.76 -4.55
N ASN A 103 16.44 -8.53 -4.86
CA ASN A 103 17.27 -8.36 -6.05
C ASN A 103 16.68 -9.20 -7.18
N TRP A 104 16.14 -8.54 -8.18
CA TRP A 104 15.57 -9.17 -9.36
C TRP A 104 16.63 -9.30 -10.45
N LYS A 105 16.67 -10.47 -11.12
CA LYS A 105 17.50 -10.72 -12.31
C LYS A 105 16.68 -10.56 -13.59
N GLY A 106 15.36 -10.77 -13.50
CA GLY A 106 14.40 -10.58 -14.58
C GLY A 106 13.60 -9.29 -14.42
N THR A 107 12.80 -8.97 -15.44
CA THR A 107 11.83 -7.88 -15.42
C THR A 107 10.42 -8.45 -15.38
N TYR A 108 9.65 -8.03 -14.39
CA TYR A 108 8.30 -8.53 -14.13
C TYR A 108 7.33 -7.38 -13.96
N LYS A 109 6.10 -7.59 -14.44
CA LYS A 109 4.98 -6.66 -14.21
C LYS A 109 3.80 -7.43 -13.64
N VAL A 110 3.29 -6.99 -12.49
CA VAL A 110 2.05 -7.51 -11.88
C VAL A 110 0.98 -6.46 -12.03
N THR A 111 -0.18 -6.88 -12.52
CA THR A 111 -1.39 -6.04 -12.62
C THR A 111 -2.52 -6.72 -11.87
N VAL A 112 -3.15 -6.00 -10.94
CA VAL A 112 -4.36 -6.45 -10.25
C VAL A 112 -5.53 -5.65 -10.80
N THR A 113 -6.59 -6.34 -11.20
CA THR A 113 -7.82 -5.74 -11.74
C THR A 113 -9.03 -6.18 -10.94
N ALA A 114 -10.07 -5.36 -10.96
CA ALA A 114 -11.39 -5.66 -10.42
C ALA A 114 -12.44 -5.42 -11.52
N THR A 115 -13.32 -6.41 -11.71
CA THR A 115 -14.43 -6.34 -12.68
C THR A 115 -15.74 -6.45 -11.91
N TYR A 116 -16.62 -5.48 -12.08
CA TYR A 116 -17.97 -5.49 -11.52
C TYR A 116 -18.92 -4.70 -12.43
N SER A 117 -20.18 -5.07 -12.47
CA SER A 117 -21.20 -4.44 -13.32
C SER A 117 -20.74 -4.26 -14.79
N GLY A 118 -20.05 -5.27 -15.33
CA GLY A 118 -19.54 -5.27 -16.72
C GLY A 118 -18.32 -4.36 -16.99
N SER A 119 -17.79 -3.68 -15.98
CA SER A 119 -16.64 -2.77 -16.11
C SER A 119 -15.42 -3.30 -15.39
N THR A 120 -14.27 -3.28 -16.05
CA THR A 120 -12.97 -3.66 -15.46
C THR A 120 -12.15 -2.42 -15.13
N ARG A 121 -11.59 -2.38 -13.92
CA ARG A 121 -10.70 -1.32 -13.44
C ARG A 121 -9.38 -1.90 -12.96
N THR A 122 -8.29 -1.20 -13.21
CA THR A 122 -7.00 -1.53 -12.62
C THR A 122 -6.99 -1.08 -11.16
N VAL A 123 -6.76 -2.04 -10.26
CA VAL A 123 -6.57 -1.82 -8.82
C VAL A 123 -5.16 -1.33 -8.55
N ALA A 124 -4.16 -2.02 -9.13
CA ALA A 124 -2.75 -1.69 -8.98
C ALA A 124 -1.90 -2.27 -10.11
N THR A 125 -0.75 -1.65 -10.35
CA THR A 125 0.29 -2.17 -11.26
C THR A 125 1.66 -1.97 -10.63
N TYR A 126 2.50 -3.02 -10.63
CA TYR A 126 3.83 -3.04 -10.05
C TYR A 126 4.84 -3.54 -11.08
N ASN A 127 6.03 -2.95 -11.07
CA ASN A 127 7.12 -3.36 -11.96
C ASN A 127 8.35 -3.70 -11.11
N TYR A 128 8.96 -4.83 -11.42
CA TYR A 128 10.21 -5.30 -10.81
C TYR A 128 11.26 -5.37 -11.90
N VAL A 129 12.37 -4.68 -11.69
CA VAL A 129 13.48 -4.61 -12.63
C VAL A 129 14.79 -4.90 -11.89
N PRO A 130 15.81 -5.45 -12.58
CA PRO A 130 17.13 -5.59 -11.99
C PRO A 130 17.67 -4.22 -11.54
N LEU A 131 18.13 -4.15 -10.27
CA LEU A 131 18.68 -2.91 -9.69
C LEU A 131 20.20 -2.79 -9.89
N GLY A 132 20.84 -3.74 -10.57
CA GLY A 132 22.29 -3.81 -10.70
C GLY A 132 22.96 -4.32 -9.40
N ASP A 133 24.28 -4.52 -9.45
CA ASP A 133 25.06 -4.93 -8.29
C ASP A 133 25.13 -3.79 -7.27
N ASP A 134 24.89 -4.12 -6.01
CA ASP A 134 24.64 -3.16 -4.96
C ASP A 134 25.88 -2.93 -4.10
N GLU A 135 26.91 -2.34 -4.68
CA GLU A 135 28.05 -1.79 -3.94
C GLU A 135 27.81 -0.34 -3.48
N SER A 136 26.55 0.12 -3.48
CA SER A 136 26.27 1.49 -3.12
C SER A 136 26.53 1.73 -1.63
N GLU A 137 27.09 2.91 -1.33
CA GLU A 137 27.28 3.40 0.03
C GLU A 137 25.99 3.26 0.85
N LYS A 138 26.07 2.68 2.03
CA LYS A 138 24.95 2.58 2.95
C LYS A 138 24.70 3.93 3.61
N VAL A 139 23.44 4.28 3.74
CA VAL A 139 22.98 5.47 4.46
C VAL A 139 22.07 5.05 5.61
N THR A 140 22.08 5.81 6.69
CA THR A 140 21.16 5.62 7.81
C THR A 140 19.87 6.37 7.53
N ILE A 141 18.74 5.67 7.66
CA ILE A 141 17.40 6.24 7.60
C ILE A 141 16.83 6.17 9.02
N LYS A 142 16.42 7.31 9.56
CA LYS A 142 15.76 7.43 10.86
C LYS A 142 14.26 7.55 10.64
N TYR A 143 13.50 6.79 11.39
CA TYR A 143 12.03 6.78 11.32
C TYR A 143 11.45 7.28 12.63
N LYS A 144 10.35 8.04 12.54
CA LYS A 144 9.63 8.55 13.70
C LYS A 144 8.13 8.48 13.49
N LEU A 145 7.44 7.91 14.47
CA LEU A 145 6.00 7.90 14.59
C LEU A 145 5.60 8.92 15.68
N ALA A 146 5.06 10.05 15.26
CA ALA A 146 4.56 11.08 16.17
C ALA A 146 3.03 11.03 16.25
N SER A 147 2.49 11.38 17.40
CA SER A 147 1.04 11.41 17.63
C SER A 147 0.62 12.73 18.27
N THR A 148 -0.55 13.22 17.86
CA THR A 148 -1.22 14.35 18.48
C THR A 148 -2.68 14.00 18.77
N THR A 149 -3.21 14.53 19.87
CA THR A 149 -4.63 14.39 20.22
C THR A 149 -5.15 15.70 20.81
N THR A 150 -6.40 16.01 20.54
CA THR A 150 -7.03 17.23 21.07
C THR A 150 -7.74 16.99 22.42
N SER A 151 -8.15 15.76 22.73
CA SER A 151 -8.90 15.46 23.96
C SER A 151 -8.95 13.97 24.32
N GLY A 152 -8.10 13.15 23.71
CA GLY A 152 -8.16 11.70 23.86
C GLY A 152 -7.48 11.16 25.13
N THR A 153 -7.78 9.92 25.45
CA THR A 153 -7.14 9.21 26.55
C THR A 153 -5.80 8.59 26.12
N THR A 154 -4.85 8.52 27.05
CA THR A 154 -3.57 7.82 26.84
C THR A 154 -3.78 6.36 26.43
N SER A 155 -4.82 5.69 26.96
CA SER A 155 -5.14 4.31 26.65
C SER A 155 -5.53 4.10 25.18
N GLU A 156 -6.38 4.99 24.62
CA GLU A 156 -6.75 4.91 23.20
C GLU A 156 -5.57 5.20 22.29
N LEU A 157 -4.78 6.22 22.62
CA LEU A 157 -3.57 6.54 21.88
C LEU A 157 -2.59 5.36 21.85
N ASN A 158 -2.35 4.71 23.00
CA ASN A 158 -1.52 3.52 23.09
C ASN A 158 -2.11 2.36 22.26
N SER A 159 -3.43 2.24 22.17
CA SER A 159 -4.08 1.23 21.33
C SER A 159 -3.80 1.47 19.84
N ILE A 160 -3.83 2.73 19.38
CA ILE A 160 -3.46 3.10 18.01
C ILE A 160 -1.97 2.80 17.77
N ILE A 161 -1.09 3.28 18.64
CA ILE A 161 0.36 3.04 18.52
C ILE A 161 0.68 1.54 18.46
N ASN A 162 -0.01 0.71 19.27
CA ASN A 162 0.16 -0.74 19.25
C ASN A 162 -0.26 -1.37 17.91
N ILE A 163 -1.26 -0.83 17.21
CA ILE A 163 -1.63 -1.31 15.87
C ILE A 163 -0.44 -1.11 14.91
N PHE A 164 0.20 0.06 14.95
CA PHE A 164 1.40 0.34 14.15
C PHE A 164 2.58 -0.57 14.57
N LYS A 165 2.80 -0.78 15.86
CA LYS A 165 3.83 -1.69 16.39
C LYS A 165 3.62 -3.13 15.92
N ASN A 166 2.39 -3.60 15.80
CA ASN A 166 2.07 -4.93 15.28
C ASN A 166 2.41 -5.12 13.79
N LYS A 167 2.54 -4.02 13.04
CA LYS A 167 3.07 -4.03 11.66
C LYS A 167 4.59 -3.79 11.61
N GLY A 168 5.28 -3.77 12.77
CA GLY A 168 6.72 -3.56 12.90
C GLY A 168 7.15 -2.10 13.02
N ILE A 169 6.23 -1.13 12.97
CA ILE A 169 6.54 0.30 13.07
C ILE A 169 6.67 0.71 14.52
N LYS A 170 7.90 0.95 14.98
CA LYS A 170 8.19 1.46 16.32
C LYS A 170 8.03 2.99 16.36
N GLU A 171 7.97 3.56 17.55
CA GLU A 171 7.87 5.02 17.72
C GLU A 171 9.09 5.76 17.14
N GLU A 172 10.29 5.21 17.40
CA GLU A 172 11.54 5.67 16.81
C GLU A 172 12.41 4.45 16.50
N PHE A 173 13.03 4.43 15.33
CA PHE A 173 13.99 3.42 14.93
C PHE A 173 14.84 3.89 13.76
N GLU A 174 15.96 3.23 13.53
CA GLU A 174 16.83 3.52 12.41
C GLU A 174 17.25 2.24 11.69
N GLU A 175 17.58 2.37 10.42
CA GLU A 175 18.05 1.30 9.56
C GLU A 175 19.19 1.78 8.67
N SER A 176 20.20 0.93 8.48
CA SER A 176 21.28 1.17 7.49
C SER A 176 20.91 0.47 6.20
N TYR A 177 20.77 1.24 5.12
CA TYR A 177 20.27 0.71 3.84
C TYR A 177 21.10 1.24 2.65
N PRO A 178 21.28 0.44 1.58
CA PRO A 178 21.96 0.90 0.39
C PRO A 178 21.27 2.15 -0.19
N ARG A 179 22.07 3.14 -0.58
CA ARG A 179 21.59 4.44 -1.05
C ARG A 179 20.61 4.33 -2.23
N ASN A 180 20.88 3.45 -3.17
CA ASN A 180 20.05 3.22 -4.36
C ASN A 180 18.70 2.56 -4.03
N ARG A 181 18.52 2.00 -2.82
CA ARG A 181 17.31 1.32 -2.34
C ARG A 181 16.51 2.07 -1.28
N VAL A 182 16.95 3.27 -0.92
CA VAL A 182 16.26 4.08 0.11
C VAL A 182 14.79 4.30 -0.24
N ILE A 183 14.48 4.58 -1.51
CA ILE A 183 13.11 4.79 -1.96
C ILE A 183 12.26 3.53 -1.75
N ASN A 184 12.78 2.36 -2.16
CA ASN A 184 12.08 1.08 -1.98
C ASN A 184 11.82 0.81 -0.49
N ARG A 185 12.77 1.19 0.39
CA ARG A 185 12.61 1.02 1.83
C ARG A 185 11.56 1.97 2.42
N ILE A 186 11.47 3.19 1.95
CA ILE A 186 10.42 4.14 2.32
C ILE A 186 9.04 3.62 1.87
N GLU A 187 8.91 3.13 0.63
CA GLU A 187 7.66 2.55 0.12
C GLU A 187 7.25 1.28 0.91
N TYR A 188 8.23 0.46 1.34
CA TYR A 188 7.96 -0.66 2.25
C TYR A 188 7.27 -0.20 3.53
N TRP A 189 7.83 0.80 4.21
CA TRP A 189 7.25 1.30 5.46
C TRP A 189 5.94 2.04 5.25
N LYS A 190 5.77 2.69 4.10
CA LYS A 190 4.49 3.31 3.70
C LYS A 190 3.37 2.28 3.57
N ALA A 191 3.64 1.14 2.93
CA ALA A 191 2.66 0.06 2.81
C ALA A 191 2.34 -0.57 4.17
N LYS A 192 3.34 -0.79 5.05
CA LYS A 192 3.10 -1.26 6.43
C LYS A 192 2.26 -0.28 7.24
N ALA A 193 2.50 1.03 7.07
CA ALA A 193 1.71 2.07 7.74
C ALA A 193 0.27 2.13 7.20
N ALA A 194 0.05 1.92 5.89
CA ALA A 194 -1.28 1.84 5.31
C ALA A 194 -2.10 0.64 5.84
N LEU A 195 -1.46 -0.52 6.05
CA LEU A 195 -2.10 -1.66 6.71
C LEU A 195 -2.48 -1.34 8.17
N ALA A 196 -1.59 -0.66 8.91
CA ALA A 196 -1.87 -0.25 10.28
C ALA A 196 -3.02 0.76 10.32
N ASP A 197 -3.02 1.73 9.41
CA ASP A 197 -4.10 2.72 9.27
C ASP A 197 -5.44 2.04 8.98
N TYR A 198 -5.48 1.11 8.03
CA TYR A 198 -6.69 0.35 7.74
C TYR A 198 -7.23 -0.37 8.98
N ASP A 199 -6.38 -1.09 9.74
CA ASP A 199 -6.78 -1.79 10.97
C ASP A 199 -7.29 -0.80 12.04
N ALA A 200 -6.68 0.39 12.15
CA ALA A 200 -7.10 1.41 13.09
C ALA A 200 -8.46 2.03 12.72
N GLN A 201 -8.74 2.22 11.43
CA GLN A 201 -10.01 2.75 10.94
C GLN A 201 -11.20 1.80 11.18
N GLN A 202 -10.95 0.49 11.36
CA GLN A 202 -12.00 -0.49 11.71
C GLN A 202 -12.48 -0.37 13.17
N LYS A 203 -11.85 0.46 13.99
CA LYS A 203 -12.18 0.64 15.40
C LYS A 203 -12.94 1.96 15.64
N THR A 204 -13.66 2.01 16.75
CA THR A 204 -14.35 3.23 17.21
C THR A 204 -13.45 3.96 18.19
N TRP A 205 -13.28 5.26 18.02
CA TRP A 205 -12.48 6.12 18.85
C TRP A 205 -13.35 7.19 19.52
N LYS A 206 -13.05 7.55 20.75
CA LYS A 206 -13.80 8.57 21.54
C LYS A 206 -13.27 9.98 21.33
N ALA A 207 -12.09 10.11 20.73
CA ALA A 207 -11.47 11.40 20.45
C ALA A 207 -10.83 11.40 19.06
N THR A 208 -10.33 12.58 18.64
CA THR A 208 -9.59 12.70 17.38
C THR A 208 -8.10 12.54 17.64
N TYR A 209 -7.48 11.61 16.93
CA TYR A 209 -6.05 11.34 16.96
C TYR A 209 -5.45 11.54 15.58
N THR A 210 -4.27 12.13 15.52
CA THR A 210 -3.48 12.21 14.30
C THR A 210 -2.13 11.55 14.52
N ILE A 211 -1.80 10.60 13.66
CA ILE A 211 -0.52 9.89 13.64
C ILE A 211 0.25 10.36 12.40
N THR A 212 1.47 10.83 12.61
CA THR A 212 2.38 11.22 11.52
C THR A 212 3.60 10.31 11.55
N PHE A 213 3.88 9.66 10.43
CA PHE A 213 5.04 8.81 10.24
C PHE A 213 6.00 9.46 9.27
N THR A 214 7.26 9.63 9.67
CA THR A 214 8.29 10.32 8.91
C THR A 214 9.55 9.47 8.76
N ALA A 215 10.30 9.73 7.69
CA ALA A 215 11.67 9.23 7.49
C ALA A 215 12.61 10.42 7.31
N GLU A 216 13.78 10.34 7.93
CA GLU A 216 14.88 11.30 7.77
C GLU A 216 16.12 10.57 7.22
N TYR A 217 16.67 11.06 6.12
CA TYR A 217 17.97 10.65 5.63
C TYR A 217 18.67 11.82 4.94
N ASN A 218 20.00 11.90 5.03
CA ASN A 218 20.81 13.00 4.50
C ASN A 218 20.30 14.38 4.96
N ASN A 219 19.88 14.52 6.22
CA ASN A 219 19.29 15.73 6.82
C ASN A 219 18.00 16.22 6.13
N ASN A 220 17.32 15.36 5.38
CA ASN A 220 16.03 15.67 4.79
C ASN A 220 14.95 14.80 5.42
N THR A 221 13.92 15.44 5.96
CA THR A 221 12.75 14.73 6.49
C THR A 221 11.65 14.64 5.45
N THR A 222 11.12 13.43 5.25
CA THR A 222 10.00 13.15 4.37
C THR A 222 8.86 12.55 5.17
N THR A 223 7.65 13.08 5.01
CA THR A 223 6.45 12.46 5.58
C THR A 223 6.07 11.23 4.77
N ILE A 224 6.06 10.07 5.42
CA ILE A 224 5.64 8.79 4.85
C ILE A 224 4.11 8.72 4.80
N GLY A 225 3.45 9.16 5.88
CA GLY A 225 1.99 9.23 5.96
C GLY A 225 1.50 10.05 7.15
N THR A 226 0.28 10.58 7.01
CA THR A 226 -0.47 11.23 8.09
C THR A 226 -1.87 10.63 8.13
N TYR A 227 -2.26 10.09 9.27
CA TYR A 227 -3.48 9.32 9.49
C TYR A 227 -4.30 9.98 10.57
N THR A 228 -5.59 10.21 10.32
CA THR A 228 -6.48 10.87 11.29
C THR A 228 -7.65 9.96 11.61
N TYR A 229 -7.82 9.69 12.89
CA TYR A 229 -8.92 8.90 13.46
C TYR A 229 -9.85 9.84 14.20
N LYS A 230 -11.08 9.94 13.74
CA LYS A 230 -12.10 10.84 14.32
C LYS A 230 -12.94 10.08 15.34
N ALA A 231 -13.39 10.79 16.36
CA ALA A 231 -14.45 10.30 17.26
C ALA A 231 -15.70 9.93 16.45
N LYS A 232 -16.29 8.79 16.80
CA LYS A 232 -17.58 8.31 16.26
C LYS A 232 -18.60 8.22 17.37
#